data_3a96c69a1a9ebe56eee65c2c055dad5f
#
_entry.id   3a96c69a1a9ebe56eee65c2c055dad5f
#
_cell.length_a   1.000
_cell.length_b   1.000
_cell.length_c   1.000
_cell.angle_alpha   90.00
_cell.angle_beta   90.00
_cell.angle_gamma   90.00
#
_symmetry.space_group_name_H-M   'P 1'
#
loop_
_entity.id
_entity.type
_entity.pdbx_description
1 polymer ?
#
loop_
_entity_poly.entity_id
_entity_poly.type
_entity_poly.pdbx_seq_one_letter_code
_entity_poly.pdbx_strand_id
1 'polypeptide(L)'
;MRQAAGSREAYRICLALADLKTGKLVGKGLAFSQAAGVDNTPLASFRDAPAWTDDPATLGYVRTCQGTRAGDPINPLYLDRIIAATVVAEAIEAYDAGRYQAALDLYTSAQRSAAGDQFRVHNGIYLAYWKLGRRDKAEAAFGKIVDYGLAQKRLAVKFLFRPGSSALATDAKTSAAYPMWIKTIGARTAAATACLEVAGHTSATGPEPLNERLSLLRAEYLKSQLALAAPALAARMIANGIGSRQTMVGNGRDDASDAMDRRVEFKVIGC
;
A
#
# COMPACT_ATOMS: atom_id res chain seq x y z
N MET A 1 9.54 -8.00 5.24
CA MET A 1 10.92 -8.02 5.77
C MET A 1 11.49 -6.62 5.74
N ARG A 2 12.22 -6.19 6.74
CA ARG A 2 12.88 -4.88 6.77
C ARG A 2 14.38 -5.08 6.71
N GLN A 3 15.07 -4.33 5.87
CA GLN A 3 16.53 -4.35 5.79
C GLN A 3 17.14 -3.90 7.13
N ALA A 4 18.13 -4.62 7.63
CA ALA A 4 18.80 -4.27 8.88
C ALA A 4 19.66 -3.01 8.71
N ALA A 5 19.59 -2.08 9.67
CA ALA A 5 20.47 -0.93 9.69
C ALA A 5 21.93 -1.40 9.79
N GLY A 6 22.78 -0.98 8.85
CA GLY A 6 24.22 -1.27 8.82
C GLY A 6 24.67 -2.39 7.86
N SER A 7 23.73 -3.17 7.27
CA SER A 7 24.05 -4.12 6.20
C SER A 7 23.02 -3.98 5.08
N ARG A 8 23.47 -3.55 3.89
CA ARG A 8 22.62 -3.48 2.70
C ARG A 8 22.24 -4.87 2.15
N GLU A 9 22.69 -5.95 2.77
CA GLU A 9 22.63 -7.31 2.26
C GLU A 9 22.00 -8.32 3.22
N ALA A 10 21.39 -7.90 4.33
CA ALA A 10 20.78 -8.80 5.29
C ALA A 10 19.31 -8.46 5.57
N TYR A 11 18.45 -9.48 5.56
CA TYR A 11 17.07 -9.37 6.02
C TYR A 11 16.98 -9.82 7.48
N ARG A 12 16.27 -9.01 8.27
CA ARG A 12 15.92 -9.38 9.65
C ARG A 12 14.60 -10.13 9.64
N ILE A 13 14.63 -11.39 10.08
CA ILE A 13 13.46 -12.24 10.22
C ILE A 13 13.11 -12.27 11.71
N CYS A 14 11.89 -11.89 12.06
CA CYS A 14 11.40 -11.95 13.40
C CYS A 14 10.20 -12.91 13.46
N LEU A 15 10.26 -13.87 14.39
CA LEU A 15 9.16 -14.78 14.70
C LEU A 15 8.70 -14.47 16.13
N ALA A 16 7.40 -14.34 16.31
CA ALA A 16 6.79 -14.17 17.62
C ALA A 16 5.71 -15.23 17.81
N LEU A 17 5.85 -16.04 18.86
CA LEU A 17 4.84 -16.99 19.29
C LEU A 17 4.01 -16.35 20.39
N ALA A 18 2.70 -16.32 20.21
CA ALA A 18 1.79 -15.65 21.12
C ALA A 18 0.67 -16.59 21.58
N ASP A 19 0.29 -16.48 22.84
CA ASP A 19 -0.93 -17.08 23.37
C ASP A 19 -2.09 -16.09 23.22
N LEU A 20 -3.03 -16.42 22.35
CA LEU A 20 -4.19 -15.57 22.05
C LEU A 20 -5.20 -15.51 23.22
N LYS A 21 -5.18 -16.46 24.15
CA LYS A 21 -6.06 -16.43 25.31
C LYS A 21 -5.60 -15.39 26.34
N THR A 22 -4.29 -15.32 26.55
CA THR A 22 -3.71 -14.36 27.50
C THR A 22 -3.27 -13.05 26.86
N GLY A 23 -3.20 -12.99 25.53
CA GLY A 23 -2.68 -11.84 24.80
C GLY A 23 -1.18 -11.58 25.03
N LYS A 24 -0.42 -12.60 25.42
CA LYS A 24 1.00 -12.48 25.76
C LYS A 24 1.91 -13.26 24.83
N LEU A 25 3.12 -12.78 24.66
CA LEU A 25 4.17 -13.50 23.95
C LEU A 25 4.67 -14.68 24.78
N VAL A 26 4.68 -15.87 24.17
CA VAL A 26 5.24 -17.10 24.74
C VAL A 26 6.73 -17.22 24.41
N GLY A 27 7.10 -16.82 23.20
CA GLY A 27 8.47 -16.89 22.71
C GLY A 27 8.73 -15.94 21.55
N LYS A 28 10.01 -15.70 21.30
CA LYS A 28 10.46 -14.83 20.21
C LYS A 28 11.77 -15.34 19.65
N GLY A 29 11.85 -15.42 18.33
CA GLY A 29 13.06 -15.74 17.59
C GLY A 29 13.49 -14.58 16.70
N LEU A 30 14.79 -14.38 16.55
CA LEU A 30 15.38 -13.39 15.66
C LEU A 30 16.46 -14.06 14.84
N ALA A 31 16.34 -13.95 13.51
CA ALA A 31 17.36 -14.46 12.59
C ALA A 31 17.69 -13.40 11.54
N PHE A 32 18.83 -13.55 10.93
CA PHE A 32 19.27 -12.73 9.80
C PHE A 32 19.55 -13.65 8.62
N SER A 33 19.07 -13.28 7.44
CA SER A 33 19.45 -13.94 6.19
C SER A 33 20.28 -13.00 5.33
N GLN A 34 21.19 -13.58 4.55
CA GLN A 34 21.86 -12.82 3.50
C GLN A 34 20.88 -12.53 2.37
N ALA A 35 21.00 -11.37 1.73
CA ALA A 35 20.18 -10.99 0.59
C ALA A 35 20.57 -11.71 -0.71
N ALA A 36 21.80 -12.26 -0.77
CA ALA A 36 22.26 -13.02 -1.92
C ALA A 36 21.45 -14.30 -2.11
N GLY A 37 20.87 -14.47 -3.30
CA GLY A 37 20.01 -15.61 -3.64
C GLY A 37 18.54 -15.50 -3.21
N VAL A 38 18.12 -14.39 -2.61
CA VAL A 38 16.71 -14.14 -2.33
C VAL A 38 16.05 -13.55 -3.58
N ASP A 39 14.97 -14.21 -4.05
CA ASP A 39 14.11 -13.62 -5.07
C ASP A 39 13.31 -12.46 -4.46
N ASN A 40 13.63 -11.24 -4.89
CA ASN A 40 12.96 -10.01 -4.47
C ASN A 40 11.79 -9.64 -5.39
N THR A 41 11.41 -10.50 -6.35
CA THR A 41 10.27 -10.25 -7.23
C THR A 41 8.99 -10.16 -6.39
N PRO A 42 8.29 -9.02 -6.41
CA PRO A 42 7.07 -8.88 -5.62
C PRO A 42 6.00 -9.87 -6.08
N LEU A 43 5.34 -10.51 -5.12
CA LEU A 43 4.18 -11.36 -5.38
C LEU A 43 3.10 -10.61 -6.16
N ALA A 44 2.28 -11.32 -6.95
CA ALA A 44 1.26 -10.73 -7.78
C ALA A 44 0.26 -9.88 -6.97
N SER A 45 -0.16 -10.36 -5.81
CA SER A 45 -1.04 -9.67 -4.88
C SER A 45 -0.49 -8.31 -4.42
N PHE A 46 0.82 -8.22 -4.20
CA PHE A 46 1.48 -6.97 -3.82
C PHE A 46 1.76 -6.07 -5.02
N ARG A 47 2.25 -6.67 -6.13
CA ARG A 47 2.54 -5.95 -7.38
C ARG A 47 1.29 -5.32 -7.97
N ASP A 48 0.19 -6.05 -7.99
CA ASP A 48 -1.06 -5.63 -8.62
C ASP A 48 -1.90 -4.71 -7.69
N ALA A 49 -1.60 -4.64 -6.39
CA ALA A 49 -2.32 -3.78 -5.45
C ALA A 49 -2.33 -2.32 -5.90
N PRO A 50 -3.51 -1.65 -5.96
CA PRO A 50 -3.63 -0.29 -6.49
C PRO A 50 -3.05 0.76 -5.55
N ALA A 51 -3.06 0.47 -4.26
CA ALA A 51 -2.74 1.47 -3.27
C ALA A 51 -2.02 0.86 -2.06
N TRP A 52 -1.42 1.74 -1.30
CA TRP A 52 -0.74 1.47 -0.05
C TRP A 52 -1.13 2.52 1.00
N THR A 53 -1.18 2.12 2.27
CA THR A 53 -1.28 3.03 3.42
C THR A 53 -0.63 2.38 4.64
N ASP A 54 -0.38 3.17 5.68
CA ASP A 54 0.05 2.63 6.96
C ASP A 54 -1.10 1.79 7.54
N ASP A 55 -0.89 0.47 7.58
CA ASP A 55 -1.87 -0.45 8.13
C ASP A 55 -1.60 -0.66 9.63
N PRO A 56 -2.55 -0.29 10.51
CA PRO A 56 -2.40 -0.47 11.95
C PRO A 56 -2.07 -1.91 12.37
N ALA A 57 -2.59 -2.93 11.65
CA ALA A 57 -2.28 -4.32 11.91
C ALA A 57 -0.80 -4.63 11.64
N THR A 58 -0.27 -4.17 10.51
CA THR A 58 1.14 -4.32 10.15
C THR A 58 2.04 -3.59 11.13
N LEU A 59 1.69 -2.36 11.51
CA LEU A 59 2.44 -1.59 12.50
C LEU A 59 2.40 -2.28 13.88
N GLY A 60 1.26 -2.81 14.29
CA GLY A 60 1.09 -3.56 15.53
C GLY A 60 1.94 -4.84 15.55
N TYR A 61 2.00 -5.57 14.42
CA TYR A 61 2.89 -6.72 14.26
C TYR A 61 4.37 -6.32 14.40
N VAL A 62 4.80 -5.27 13.71
CA VAL A 62 6.18 -4.77 13.81
C VAL A 62 6.52 -4.37 15.24
N ARG A 63 5.63 -3.68 15.95
CA ARG A 63 5.82 -3.30 17.36
C ARG A 63 5.86 -4.51 18.27
N THR A 64 5.03 -5.52 18.03
CA THR A 64 5.07 -6.80 18.78
C THR A 64 6.41 -7.51 18.55
N CYS A 65 6.97 -7.43 17.34
CA CYS A 65 8.23 -8.07 17.01
C CYS A 65 9.48 -7.30 17.50
N GLN A 66 9.39 -5.98 17.59
CA GLN A 66 10.51 -5.11 18.00
C GLN A 66 10.36 -4.68 19.46
N GLY A 67 11.43 -4.87 20.25
CA GLY A 67 11.48 -4.37 21.62
C GLY A 67 10.73 -5.19 22.67
N THR A 68 10.05 -6.29 22.33
CA THR A 68 9.32 -7.14 23.26
C THR A 68 10.11 -8.40 23.65
N ARG A 69 9.71 -9.03 24.76
CA ARG A 69 10.24 -10.28 25.30
C ARG A 69 9.11 -11.26 25.58
N ALA A 70 9.44 -12.54 25.84
CA ALA A 70 8.47 -13.50 26.36
C ALA A 70 7.82 -12.97 27.65
N GLY A 71 6.53 -13.10 27.76
CA GLY A 71 5.70 -12.55 28.84
C GLY A 71 5.11 -11.16 28.59
N ASP A 72 5.67 -10.39 27.64
CA ASP A 72 5.13 -9.08 27.27
C ASP A 72 3.81 -9.20 26.53
N PRO A 73 2.93 -8.20 26.63
CA PRO A 73 1.68 -8.20 25.89
C PRO A 73 1.91 -8.03 24.37
N ILE A 74 1.06 -8.68 23.58
CA ILE A 74 0.96 -8.41 22.14
C ILE A 74 0.44 -6.99 21.98
N ASN A 75 0.91 -6.27 20.92
CA ASN A 75 0.34 -4.98 20.61
C ASN A 75 -1.18 -5.10 20.35
N PRO A 76 -2.04 -4.33 21.04
CA PRO A 76 -3.50 -4.47 20.95
C PRO A 76 -4.03 -4.34 19.52
N LEU A 77 -3.49 -3.40 18.73
CA LEU A 77 -3.88 -3.22 17.34
C LEU A 77 -3.62 -4.44 16.46
N TYR A 78 -2.61 -5.24 16.82
CA TYR A 78 -2.33 -6.49 16.12
C TYR A 78 -3.20 -7.63 16.66
N LEU A 79 -3.37 -7.70 17.99
CA LEU A 79 -4.18 -8.74 18.65
C LEU A 79 -5.62 -8.72 18.12
N ASP A 80 -6.22 -7.55 18.01
CA ASP A 80 -7.59 -7.38 17.51
C ASP A 80 -7.78 -7.84 16.05
N ARG A 81 -6.68 -7.96 15.29
CA ARG A 81 -6.72 -8.26 13.86
C ARG A 81 -6.12 -9.62 13.48
N ILE A 82 -5.47 -10.29 14.43
CA ILE A 82 -4.79 -11.57 14.17
C ILE A 82 -5.75 -12.68 13.77
N ILE A 83 -7.01 -12.62 14.26
CA ILE A 83 -8.04 -13.62 13.97
C ILE A 83 -8.31 -13.72 12.45
N ALA A 84 -8.23 -12.61 11.72
CA ALA A 84 -8.41 -12.61 10.28
C ALA A 84 -7.12 -12.96 9.52
N ALA A 85 -5.96 -13.05 10.18
CA ALA A 85 -4.66 -13.14 9.52
C ALA A 85 -4.50 -14.42 8.70
N THR A 86 -4.98 -15.56 9.21
CA THR A 86 -4.90 -16.86 8.50
C THR A 86 -5.74 -16.82 7.23
N VAL A 87 -7.00 -16.39 7.33
CA VAL A 87 -7.91 -16.30 6.18
C VAL A 87 -7.36 -15.33 5.12
N VAL A 88 -6.76 -14.22 5.56
CA VAL A 88 -6.14 -13.26 4.64
C VAL A 88 -4.89 -13.85 3.99
N ALA A 89 -4.08 -14.63 4.70
CA ALA A 89 -2.93 -15.32 4.11
C ALA A 89 -3.36 -16.32 3.04
N GLU A 90 -4.36 -17.15 3.32
CA GLU A 90 -4.95 -18.09 2.36
C GLU A 90 -5.53 -17.37 1.13
N ALA A 91 -6.17 -16.20 1.34
CA ALA A 91 -6.69 -15.38 0.25
C ALA A 91 -5.58 -14.83 -0.65
N ILE A 92 -4.45 -14.42 -0.07
CA ILE A 92 -3.25 -13.97 -0.81
C ILE A 92 -2.69 -15.12 -1.64
N GLU A 93 -2.52 -16.30 -1.04
CA GLU A 93 -2.04 -17.50 -1.75
C GLU A 93 -2.96 -17.89 -2.89
N ALA A 94 -4.27 -17.85 -2.67
CA ALA A 94 -5.25 -18.13 -3.73
C ALA A 94 -5.14 -17.12 -4.88
N TYR A 95 -4.96 -15.83 -4.57
CA TYR A 95 -4.77 -14.79 -5.59
C TYR A 95 -3.48 -15.00 -6.38
N ASP A 96 -2.36 -15.23 -5.70
CA ASP A 96 -1.05 -15.44 -6.33
C ASP A 96 -1.02 -16.73 -7.19
N ALA A 97 -1.84 -17.72 -6.84
CA ALA A 97 -2.08 -18.93 -7.64
C ALA A 97 -3.10 -18.74 -8.78
N GLY A 98 -3.61 -17.51 -9.03
CA GLY A 98 -4.60 -17.23 -10.07
C GLY A 98 -6.03 -17.69 -9.76
N ARG A 99 -6.31 -18.20 -8.57
CA ARG A 99 -7.63 -18.65 -8.11
C ARG A 99 -8.46 -17.48 -7.59
N TYR A 100 -8.78 -16.53 -8.48
CA TYR A 100 -9.36 -15.24 -8.10
C TYR A 100 -10.74 -15.31 -7.45
N GLN A 101 -11.59 -16.28 -7.81
CA GLN A 101 -12.88 -16.46 -7.15
C GLN A 101 -12.68 -16.96 -5.71
N ALA A 102 -11.82 -17.96 -5.49
CA ALA A 102 -11.50 -18.42 -4.15
C ALA A 102 -10.88 -17.33 -3.28
N ALA A 103 -9.97 -16.53 -3.85
CA ALA A 103 -9.42 -15.36 -3.17
C ALA A 103 -10.52 -14.37 -2.76
N LEU A 104 -11.48 -14.07 -3.65
CA LEU A 104 -12.60 -13.18 -3.36
C LEU A 104 -13.47 -13.71 -2.22
N ASP A 105 -13.77 -14.99 -2.21
CA ASP A 105 -14.61 -15.61 -1.19
C ASP A 105 -13.92 -15.54 0.19
N LEU A 106 -12.61 -15.82 0.24
CA LEU A 106 -11.80 -15.73 1.45
C LEU A 106 -11.68 -14.28 1.96
N TYR A 107 -11.36 -13.32 1.08
CA TYR A 107 -11.33 -11.90 1.48
C TYR A 107 -12.68 -11.39 1.95
N THR A 108 -13.77 -11.82 1.31
CA THR A 108 -15.14 -11.44 1.72
C THR A 108 -15.50 -12.07 3.07
N SER A 109 -15.06 -13.29 3.33
CA SER A 109 -15.19 -13.94 4.64
C SER A 109 -14.42 -13.18 5.71
N ALA A 110 -13.15 -12.83 5.45
CA ALA A 110 -12.34 -12.01 6.36
C ALA A 110 -13.04 -10.66 6.64
N GLN A 111 -13.57 -9.98 5.63
CA GLN A 111 -14.24 -8.67 5.75
C GLN A 111 -15.46 -8.70 6.69
N ARG A 112 -16.17 -9.83 6.78
CA ARG A 112 -17.36 -9.98 7.67
C ARG A 112 -16.98 -10.15 9.14
N SER A 113 -15.73 -10.46 9.44
CA SER A 113 -15.25 -10.58 10.82
C SER A 113 -15.04 -9.21 11.47
N ALA A 114 -15.09 -9.15 12.79
CA ALA A 114 -14.77 -7.92 13.53
C ALA A 114 -13.34 -7.40 13.24
N ALA A 115 -12.45 -8.29 12.83
CA ALA A 115 -11.07 -7.98 12.45
C ALA A 115 -10.91 -7.64 10.97
N GLY A 116 -11.99 -7.60 10.17
CA GLY A 116 -11.94 -7.56 8.72
C GLY A 116 -11.72 -6.18 8.10
N ASP A 117 -11.89 -5.11 8.88
CA ASP A 117 -11.62 -3.75 8.41
C ASP A 117 -10.11 -3.49 8.36
N GLN A 118 -9.46 -4.06 7.36
CA GLN A 118 -8.03 -3.95 7.12
C GLN A 118 -7.77 -3.55 5.66
N PHE A 119 -6.77 -2.70 5.48
CA PHE A 119 -6.40 -2.22 4.14
C PHE A 119 -6.10 -3.36 3.15
N ARG A 120 -5.38 -4.39 3.60
CA ARG A 120 -5.07 -5.57 2.78
C ARG A 120 -6.30 -6.37 2.36
N VAL A 121 -7.37 -6.36 3.16
CA VAL A 121 -8.65 -7.01 2.82
C VAL A 121 -9.36 -6.22 1.73
N HIS A 122 -9.44 -4.88 1.87
CA HIS A 122 -10.02 -4.02 0.84
C HIS A 122 -9.27 -4.12 -0.49
N ASN A 123 -7.93 -4.08 -0.45
CA ASN A 123 -7.10 -4.30 -1.63
C ASN A 123 -7.37 -5.65 -2.29
N GLY A 124 -7.42 -6.72 -1.51
CA GLY A 124 -7.65 -8.07 -2.01
C GLY A 124 -9.00 -8.23 -2.71
N ILE A 125 -10.08 -7.67 -2.13
CA ILE A 125 -11.42 -7.67 -2.74
C ILE A 125 -11.40 -6.91 -4.06
N TYR A 126 -10.77 -5.72 -4.11
CA TYR A 126 -10.62 -4.96 -5.33
C TYR A 126 -9.90 -5.77 -6.41
N LEU A 127 -8.74 -6.33 -6.06
CA LEU A 127 -7.91 -7.10 -6.98
C LEU A 127 -8.66 -8.30 -7.55
N ALA A 128 -9.35 -9.05 -6.70
CA ALA A 128 -10.11 -10.21 -7.12
C ALA A 128 -11.25 -9.82 -8.08
N TYR A 129 -12.03 -8.78 -7.78
CA TYR A 129 -13.03 -8.27 -8.69
C TYR A 129 -12.45 -7.80 -10.02
N TRP A 130 -11.30 -7.10 -9.98
CA TRP A 130 -10.62 -6.62 -11.18
C TRP A 130 -10.20 -7.77 -12.10
N LYS A 131 -9.57 -8.82 -11.53
CA LYS A 131 -9.15 -10.02 -12.28
C LYS A 131 -10.33 -10.83 -12.82
N LEU A 132 -11.44 -10.85 -12.10
CA LEU A 132 -12.68 -11.50 -12.55
C LEU A 132 -13.48 -10.68 -13.60
N GLY A 133 -12.99 -9.50 -13.99
CA GLY A 133 -13.67 -8.64 -14.96
C GLY A 133 -14.92 -7.92 -14.43
N ARG A 134 -15.20 -8.00 -13.12
CA ARG A 134 -16.39 -7.40 -12.49
C ARG A 134 -16.13 -5.92 -12.17
N ARG A 135 -16.11 -5.08 -13.21
CA ARG A 135 -15.63 -3.69 -13.16
C ARG A 135 -16.38 -2.81 -12.16
N ASP A 136 -17.72 -2.86 -12.14
CA ASP A 136 -18.53 -2.06 -11.22
C ASP A 136 -18.26 -2.42 -9.74
N LYS A 137 -18.07 -3.72 -9.47
CA LYS A 137 -17.72 -4.19 -8.12
C LYS A 137 -16.29 -3.81 -7.74
N ALA A 138 -15.38 -3.81 -8.70
CA ALA A 138 -14.02 -3.34 -8.48
C ALA A 138 -14.00 -1.82 -8.19
N GLU A 139 -14.77 -0.99 -8.92
CA GLU A 139 -14.89 0.44 -8.64
C GLU A 139 -15.44 0.68 -7.23
N ALA A 140 -16.49 -0.03 -6.83
CA ALA A 140 -17.04 0.07 -5.49
C ALA A 140 -16.03 -0.36 -4.40
N ALA A 141 -15.27 -1.43 -4.64
CA ALA A 141 -14.22 -1.89 -3.73
C ALA A 141 -13.06 -0.90 -3.65
N PHE A 142 -12.67 -0.27 -4.77
CA PHE A 142 -11.67 0.79 -4.77
C PHE A 142 -12.14 2.01 -3.98
N GLY A 143 -13.42 2.35 -4.03
CA GLY A 143 -14.01 3.38 -3.19
C GLY A 143 -13.78 3.11 -1.69
N LYS A 144 -13.88 1.84 -1.25
CA LYS A 144 -13.58 1.47 0.15
C LYS A 144 -12.09 1.66 0.50
N ILE A 145 -11.19 1.39 -0.44
CA ILE A 145 -9.75 1.66 -0.27
C ILE A 145 -9.52 3.17 -0.06
N VAL A 146 -10.18 4.01 -0.86
CA VAL A 146 -10.08 5.47 -0.74
C VAL A 146 -10.65 5.95 0.59
N ASP A 147 -11.85 5.50 0.96
CA ASP A 147 -12.48 5.84 2.24
C ASP A 147 -11.57 5.48 3.43
N TYR A 148 -10.99 4.27 3.41
CA TYR A 148 -10.05 3.81 4.43
C TYR A 148 -8.81 4.71 4.48
N GLY A 149 -8.22 5.02 3.33
CA GLY A 149 -7.04 5.89 3.25
C GLY A 149 -7.31 7.32 3.76
N LEU A 150 -8.48 7.88 3.44
CA LEU A 150 -8.91 9.20 3.96
C LEU A 150 -9.07 9.16 5.49
N ALA A 151 -9.67 8.09 6.04
CA ALA A 151 -9.80 7.91 7.48
C ALA A 151 -8.43 7.78 8.19
N GLN A 152 -7.47 7.12 7.56
CA GLN A 152 -6.08 7.02 8.04
C GLN A 152 -5.24 8.28 7.72
N LYS A 153 -5.83 9.29 7.11
CA LYS A 153 -5.21 10.56 6.67
C LYS A 153 -4.06 10.38 5.68
N ARG A 154 -3.91 9.20 5.08
CA ARG A 154 -2.86 8.91 4.11
C ARG A 154 -3.27 7.77 3.19
N LEU A 155 -3.11 7.98 1.88
CA LEU A 155 -3.32 6.98 0.86
C LEU A 155 -2.24 7.12 -0.21
N ALA A 156 -1.39 6.13 -0.36
CA ALA A 156 -0.44 6.06 -1.47
C ALA A 156 -1.07 5.24 -2.61
N VAL A 157 -1.18 5.81 -3.80
CA VAL A 157 -1.72 5.13 -4.97
C VAL A 157 -0.62 4.94 -6.01
N LYS A 158 -0.52 3.74 -6.57
CA LYS A 158 0.46 3.39 -7.58
C LYS A 158 0.06 3.87 -8.97
N PHE A 159 0.27 5.14 -9.24
CA PHE A 159 0.25 5.63 -10.60
C PHE A 159 1.65 5.47 -11.19
N LEU A 160 1.81 4.53 -12.11
CA LEU A 160 3.08 4.35 -12.80
C LEU A 160 3.25 5.40 -13.88
N PHE A 161 4.43 6.00 -13.90
CA PHE A 161 4.81 7.00 -14.89
C PHE A 161 5.85 6.41 -15.83
N ARG A 162 5.92 6.98 -17.04
CA ARG A 162 7.01 6.66 -17.97
C ARG A 162 8.34 7.07 -17.35
N PRO A 163 9.41 6.32 -17.58
CA PRO A 163 10.74 6.69 -17.10
C PRO A 163 11.10 8.12 -17.50
N GLY A 164 11.64 8.90 -16.55
CA GLY A 164 12.03 10.30 -16.79
C GLY A 164 10.89 11.28 -17.15
N SER A 165 9.62 10.88 -16.99
CA SER A 165 8.47 11.68 -17.43
C SER A 165 7.41 11.83 -16.34
N SER A 166 6.59 12.88 -16.46
CA SER A 166 5.37 13.09 -15.69
C SER A 166 4.12 12.49 -16.37
N ALA A 167 4.26 11.92 -17.57
CA ALA A 167 3.17 11.25 -18.26
C ALA A 167 2.96 9.84 -17.65
N LEU A 168 1.71 9.47 -17.45
CA LEU A 168 1.35 8.12 -16.99
C LEU A 168 1.80 7.06 -17.98
N ALA A 169 2.13 5.88 -17.49
CA ALA A 169 2.36 4.71 -18.31
C ALA A 169 1.09 4.39 -19.11
N THR A 170 1.29 3.97 -20.36
CA THR A 170 0.19 3.66 -21.30
C THR A 170 0.01 2.17 -21.56
N ASP A 171 0.78 1.32 -20.84
CA ASP A 171 0.57 -0.12 -20.90
C ASP A 171 -0.84 -0.48 -20.40
N ALA A 172 -1.62 -1.09 -21.28
CA ALA A 172 -3.04 -1.39 -21.03
C ALA A 172 -3.28 -2.27 -19.79
N LYS A 173 -2.32 -3.15 -19.43
CA LYS A 173 -2.45 -4.00 -18.24
C LYS A 173 -2.36 -3.18 -16.95
N THR A 174 -1.54 -2.12 -16.97
CA THR A 174 -1.23 -1.33 -15.78
C THR A 174 -2.13 -0.10 -15.66
N SER A 175 -2.41 0.57 -16.79
CA SER A 175 -3.08 1.88 -16.79
C SER A 175 -4.59 1.83 -17.01
N ALA A 176 -5.15 0.67 -17.35
CA ALA A 176 -6.59 0.53 -17.63
C ALA A 176 -7.51 0.98 -16.48
N ALA A 177 -7.01 0.93 -15.24
CA ALA A 177 -7.75 1.33 -14.05
C ALA A 177 -7.63 2.83 -13.71
N TYR A 178 -6.65 3.54 -14.25
CA TYR A 178 -6.33 4.91 -13.83
C TYR A 178 -7.48 5.91 -13.96
N PRO A 179 -8.27 5.93 -15.05
CA PRO A 179 -9.41 6.84 -15.15
C PRO A 179 -10.43 6.60 -14.03
N MET A 180 -10.72 5.34 -13.71
CA MET A 180 -11.63 4.97 -12.63
C MET A 180 -11.04 5.37 -11.26
N TRP A 181 -9.73 5.15 -11.04
CA TRP A 181 -9.09 5.54 -9.78
C TRP A 181 -9.15 7.06 -9.57
N ILE A 182 -8.78 7.85 -10.57
CA ILE A 182 -8.82 9.32 -10.51
C ILE A 182 -10.24 9.81 -10.20
N LYS A 183 -11.24 9.30 -10.92
CA LYS A 183 -12.65 9.62 -10.70
C LYS A 183 -13.09 9.29 -9.27
N THR A 184 -12.75 8.09 -8.79
CA THR A 184 -13.17 7.61 -7.47
C THR A 184 -12.49 8.38 -6.35
N ILE A 185 -11.18 8.65 -6.45
CA ILE A 185 -10.44 9.47 -5.48
C ILE A 185 -11.05 10.87 -5.43
N GLY A 186 -11.27 11.48 -6.59
CA GLY A 186 -11.88 12.80 -6.68
C GLY A 186 -13.25 12.86 -6.01
N ALA A 187 -14.15 11.94 -6.36
CA ALA A 187 -15.51 11.91 -5.82
C ALA A 187 -15.54 11.67 -4.30
N ARG A 188 -14.75 10.70 -3.79
CA ARG A 188 -14.70 10.39 -2.35
C ARG A 188 -14.08 11.52 -1.53
N THR A 189 -12.99 12.11 -2.01
CA THR A 189 -12.36 13.25 -1.33
C THR A 189 -13.27 14.48 -1.32
N ALA A 190 -13.96 14.74 -2.42
CA ALA A 190 -14.93 15.85 -2.50
C ALA A 190 -16.07 15.67 -1.48
N ALA A 191 -16.61 14.45 -1.39
CA ALA A 191 -17.69 14.11 -0.44
C ALA A 191 -17.22 14.19 1.02
N ALA A 192 -15.98 13.83 1.31
CA ALA A 192 -15.40 13.93 2.64
C ALA A 192 -15.00 15.36 3.05
N THR A 193 -15.19 16.37 2.19
CA THR A 193 -14.76 17.76 2.38
C THR A 193 -13.29 17.92 2.80
N ALA A 194 -12.46 16.96 2.43
CA ALA A 194 -11.04 16.93 2.82
C ALA A 194 -10.18 17.83 1.92
N CYS A 195 -9.13 18.40 2.50
CA CYS A 195 -8.02 19.01 1.77
C CYS A 195 -6.88 18.01 1.64
N LEU A 196 -6.22 17.98 0.49
CA LEU A 196 -5.16 17.02 0.19
C LEU A 196 -3.82 17.69 -0.15
N GLU A 197 -2.76 17.14 0.39
CA GLU A 197 -1.43 17.21 -0.19
C GLU A 197 -1.27 16.04 -1.16
N VAL A 198 -0.98 16.35 -2.43
CA VAL A 198 -0.62 15.39 -3.46
C VAL A 198 0.90 15.35 -3.52
N ALA A 199 1.50 14.32 -2.95
CA ALA A 199 2.95 14.18 -2.80
C ALA A 199 3.51 13.15 -3.79
N GLY A 200 4.38 13.59 -4.70
CA GLY A 200 5.06 12.72 -5.65
C GLY A 200 6.36 12.17 -5.08
N HIS A 201 6.68 10.94 -5.43
CA HIS A 201 7.90 10.24 -5.03
C HIS A 201 8.61 9.64 -6.24
N THR A 202 9.92 9.46 -6.14
CA THR A 202 10.76 8.75 -7.11
C THR A 202 11.52 7.62 -6.43
N SER A 203 12.07 6.72 -7.23
CA SER A 203 13.14 5.83 -6.78
C SER A 203 14.42 6.62 -6.51
N ALA A 204 15.38 6.00 -5.81
CA ALA A 204 16.69 6.58 -5.50
C ALA A 204 17.62 6.68 -6.72
N THR A 205 17.13 6.36 -7.91
CA THR A 205 17.92 6.40 -9.15
C THR A 205 18.05 7.84 -9.65
N GLY A 206 19.29 8.29 -9.87
CA GLY A 206 19.58 9.63 -10.38
C GLY A 206 19.77 10.71 -9.30
N PRO A 207 20.15 11.95 -9.72
CA PRO A 207 20.39 13.05 -8.80
C PRO A 207 19.13 13.56 -8.11
N GLU A 208 19.20 13.83 -6.81
CA GLU A 208 18.04 14.27 -6.01
C GLU A 208 17.36 15.54 -6.53
N PRO A 209 18.07 16.59 -7.01
CA PRO A 209 17.38 17.78 -7.56
C PRO A 209 16.49 17.45 -8.78
N LEU A 210 16.89 16.48 -9.60
CA LEU A 210 16.05 16.01 -10.71
C LEU A 210 14.87 15.20 -10.21
N ASN A 211 15.08 14.36 -9.20
CA ASN A 211 14.04 13.56 -8.55
C ASN A 211 12.99 14.45 -7.89
N GLU A 212 13.39 15.50 -7.18
CA GLU A 212 12.46 16.48 -6.60
C GLU A 212 11.59 17.14 -7.67
N ARG A 213 12.22 17.65 -8.73
CA ARG A 213 11.48 18.30 -9.83
C ARG A 213 10.53 17.33 -10.53
N LEU A 214 11.00 16.11 -10.84
CA LEU A 214 10.18 15.10 -11.50
C LEU A 214 9.00 14.66 -10.65
N SER A 215 9.22 14.46 -9.34
CA SER A 215 8.17 14.08 -8.41
C SER A 215 7.12 15.19 -8.26
N LEU A 216 7.53 16.46 -8.24
CA LEU A 216 6.61 17.61 -8.24
C LEU A 216 5.75 17.63 -9.49
N LEU A 217 6.35 17.49 -10.68
CA LEU A 217 5.61 17.47 -11.96
C LEU A 217 4.57 16.32 -12.01
N ARG A 218 4.88 15.17 -11.42
CA ARG A 218 3.95 14.04 -11.29
C ARG A 218 2.79 14.37 -10.35
N ALA A 219 3.08 15.00 -9.22
CA ALA A 219 2.07 15.46 -8.27
C ALA A 219 1.14 16.50 -8.90
N GLU A 220 1.69 17.50 -9.60
CA GLU A 220 0.93 18.53 -10.32
C GLU A 220 0.05 17.93 -11.41
N TYR A 221 0.57 16.97 -12.17
CA TYR A 221 -0.22 16.26 -13.18
C TYR A 221 -1.43 15.57 -12.54
N LEU A 222 -1.24 14.78 -11.49
CA LEU A 222 -2.36 14.09 -10.83
C LEU A 222 -3.31 15.06 -10.14
N LYS A 223 -2.82 16.13 -9.53
CA LYS A 223 -3.65 17.22 -9.01
C LYS A 223 -4.56 17.80 -10.11
N SER A 224 -4.02 18.05 -11.29
CA SER A 224 -4.81 18.56 -12.43
C SER A 224 -5.87 17.56 -12.87
N GLN A 225 -5.54 16.27 -12.96
CA GLN A 225 -6.50 15.23 -13.32
C GLN A 225 -7.62 15.08 -12.28
N LEU A 226 -7.30 15.18 -11.01
CA LEU A 226 -8.30 15.17 -9.93
C LEU A 226 -9.20 16.41 -9.97
N ALA A 227 -8.65 17.59 -10.25
CA ALA A 227 -9.43 18.81 -10.40
C ALA A 227 -10.39 18.76 -11.61
N LEU A 228 -9.98 18.11 -12.70
CA LEU A 228 -10.86 17.84 -13.85
C LEU A 228 -11.99 16.86 -13.50
N ALA A 229 -11.67 15.79 -12.77
CA ALA A 229 -12.65 14.79 -12.37
C ALA A 229 -13.60 15.27 -11.26
N ALA A 230 -13.14 16.17 -10.39
CA ALA A 230 -13.88 16.72 -9.27
C ALA A 230 -13.50 18.20 -9.04
N PRO A 231 -14.13 19.15 -9.80
CA PRO A 231 -13.77 20.59 -9.76
C PRO A 231 -13.80 21.20 -8.35
N ALA A 232 -14.66 20.71 -7.46
CA ALA A 232 -14.73 21.15 -6.06
C ALA A 232 -13.43 20.93 -5.26
N LEU A 233 -12.49 20.11 -5.78
CA LEU A 233 -11.18 19.87 -5.16
C LEU A 233 -10.11 20.87 -5.59
N ALA A 234 -10.30 21.60 -6.68
CA ALA A 234 -9.23 22.43 -7.27
C ALA A 234 -8.55 23.35 -6.25
N ALA A 235 -9.34 24.02 -5.40
CA ALA A 235 -8.85 24.91 -4.35
C ALA A 235 -8.43 24.20 -3.04
N ARG A 236 -8.68 22.89 -2.94
CA ARG A 236 -8.42 22.06 -1.74
C ARG A 236 -7.24 21.11 -1.89
N MET A 237 -6.42 21.30 -2.92
CA MET A 237 -5.26 20.46 -3.18
C MET A 237 -4.00 21.28 -3.34
N ILE A 238 -2.92 20.84 -2.69
CA ILE A 238 -1.57 21.31 -2.96
C ILE A 238 -0.74 20.16 -3.57
N ALA A 239 0.24 20.48 -4.40
CA ALA A 239 1.19 19.50 -4.94
C ALA A 239 2.54 19.68 -4.29
N ASN A 240 3.23 18.57 -4.00
CA ASN A 240 4.55 18.57 -3.38
C ASN A 240 5.45 17.50 -4.02
N GLY A 241 6.72 17.82 -4.26
CA GLY A 241 7.75 16.90 -4.75
C GLY A 241 8.65 16.43 -3.61
N ILE A 242 8.59 15.15 -3.27
CA ILE A 242 9.40 14.56 -2.20
C ILE A 242 10.72 14.02 -2.73
N GLY A 243 10.83 13.81 -4.06
CA GLY A 243 12.01 13.18 -4.65
C GLY A 243 12.18 11.74 -4.16
N SER A 244 13.41 11.35 -3.91
CA SER A 244 13.77 10.01 -3.40
C SER A 244 13.96 9.94 -1.89
N ARG A 245 13.67 11.01 -1.15
CA ARG A 245 13.90 11.07 0.31
C ARG A 245 13.08 10.09 1.13
N GLN A 246 12.01 9.54 0.58
CA GLN A 246 11.10 8.61 1.28
C GLN A 246 10.86 7.36 0.42
N THR A 247 11.94 6.63 0.13
CA THR A 247 11.83 5.31 -0.51
C THR A 247 11.18 4.30 0.43
N MET A 248 10.45 3.35 -0.15
CA MET A 248 9.73 2.29 0.59
C MET A 248 10.47 0.97 0.53
N VAL A 249 10.74 0.49 -0.68
CA VAL A 249 11.30 -0.85 -0.93
C VAL A 249 12.38 -0.85 -2.00
N GLY A 250 12.52 0.22 -2.76
CA GLY A 250 13.48 0.34 -3.84
C GLY A 250 14.92 0.30 -3.36
N ASN A 251 15.78 -0.26 -4.18
CA ASN A 251 17.20 -0.44 -3.91
C ASN A 251 18.11 0.44 -4.78
N GLY A 252 17.53 1.27 -5.66
CA GLY A 252 18.24 2.16 -6.59
C GLY A 252 18.87 1.44 -7.79
N ARG A 253 18.45 0.22 -8.11
CA ARG A 253 18.92 -0.57 -9.27
C ARG A 253 18.01 -0.48 -10.48
N ASP A 254 16.96 0.35 -10.41
CA ASP A 254 15.91 0.53 -11.42
C ASP A 254 15.16 -0.77 -11.78
N ASP A 255 14.98 -1.64 -10.79
CA ASP A 255 14.23 -2.88 -10.89
C ASP A 255 12.74 -2.73 -10.49
N ALA A 256 12.05 -3.86 -10.38
CA ALA A 256 10.63 -3.88 -10.00
C ALA A 256 10.37 -3.32 -8.59
N SER A 257 11.35 -3.36 -7.68
CA SER A 257 11.23 -2.78 -6.35
C SER A 257 11.24 -1.25 -6.41
N ASP A 258 12.08 -0.67 -7.26
CA ASP A 258 12.12 0.78 -7.48
C ASP A 258 10.83 1.32 -8.12
N ALA A 259 10.13 0.49 -8.89
CA ALA A 259 8.82 0.86 -9.43
C ALA A 259 7.79 1.20 -8.34
N MET A 260 7.91 0.60 -7.16
CA MET A 260 7.04 0.86 -6.00
C MET A 260 7.30 2.24 -5.37
N ASP A 261 8.51 2.75 -5.49
CA ASP A 261 8.87 4.08 -4.99
C ASP A 261 8.39 5.19 -5.92
N ARG A 262 8.16 4.90 -7.20
CA ARG A 262 7.59 5.82 -8.19
C ARG A 262 6.07 5.91 -8.02
N ARG A 263 5.64 6.56 -6.95
CA ARG A 263 4.23 6.63 -6.51
C ARG A 263 3.77 8.05 -6.25
N VAL A 264 2.48 8.21 -6.08
CA VAL A 264 1.88 9.43 -5.54
C VAL A 264 1.11 9.09 -4.27
N GLU A 265 1.33 9.87 -3.24
CA GLU A 265 0.61 9.79 -1.97
C GLU A 265 -0.37 10.95 -1.84
N PHE A 266 -1.52 10.66 -1.26
CA PHE A 266 -2.51 11.64 -0.86
C PHE A 266 -2.54 11.71 0.66
N LYS A 267 -2.21 12.87 1.21
CA LYS A 267 -2.25 13.13 2.65
C LYS A 267 -3.39 14.08 2.94
N VAL A 268 -4.21 13.76 3.91
CA VAL A 268 -5.25 14.69 4.38
C VAL A 268 -4.60 15.75 5.24
N ILE A 269 -4.80 17.00 4.86
CA ILE A 269 -4.26 18.17 5.55
C ILE A 269 -5.40 19.05 6.04
N GLY A 270 -5.07 20.02 6.89
CA GLY A 270 -6.05 21.05 7.27
C GLY A 270 -6.44 21.92 6.08
N CYS A 271 -7.69 22.23 5.94
CA CYS A 271 -8.17 23.25 5.01
C CYS A 271 -7.92 24.63 5.63
#